data_10ddc53aad25d5bfc388558475dcf9a3
#
_entry.id   10ddc53aad25d5bfc388558475dcf9a3
#
_cell.length_a   1.000
_cell.length_b   1.000
_cell.length_c   1.000
_cell.angle_alpha   90.00
_cell.angle_beta   90.00
_cell.angle_gamma   90.00
#
_symmetry.space_group_name_H-M   'P 1'
#
loop_
_entity.id
_entity.type
_entity.pdbx_description
1 polymer ?
#
loop_
_entity_poly.entity_id
_entity_poly.type
_entity_poly.pdbx_seq_one_letter_code
_entity_poly.pdbx_strand_id
1 'polypeptide(L)'
;MYAFLILVTFISVFPLYWMVSASTNKSVDVSKGVLSFGSHLGENLKNLLANQDVGAALVNSFKYAILLTIVSMVICSLAGYGFEIYHDKAKDAVMGVILLAMMVPFITILVPLFQMVAKMKMLNSTLGFILPTVSTPFLIMMFRQSARSFPHNIIEAARLDGLSEIRIFFQMFIPTMKSTYAAAMTITFMNAWNSYMWPKVIMTQSKSMTMPMVVANLTEGYVTDYGMLMLAVLICTLPTALVFFILQKNFAEGITGAVK
;
A
#
# COMPACT_ATOMS: atom_id res chain seq x y z
N MET A 1 15.20 -16.85 26.14
CA MET A 1 14.39 -15.77 25.53
C MET A 1 15.27 -14.79 24.74
N TYR A 2 16.24 -14.09 25.36
CA TYR A 2 17.09 -13.10 24.65
C TYR A 2 17.90 -13.67 23.49
N ALA A 3 18.53 -14.85 23.63
CA ALA A 3 19.28 -15.47 22.55
C ALA A 3 18.41 -15.76 21.31
N PHE A 4 17.18 -16.22 21.52
CA PHE A 4 16.22 -16.41 20.44
C PHE A 4 15.84 -15.09 19.76
N LEU A 5 15.56 -14.04 20.54
CA LEU A 5 15.22 -12.72 20.00
C LEU A 5 16.39 -12.12 19.20
N ILE A 6 17.64 -12.26 19.70
CA ILE A 6 18.83 -11.79 18.98
C ILE A 6 18.98 -12.53 17.64
N LEU A 7 18.82 -13.86 17.64
CA LEU A 7 18.91 -14.66 16.42
C LEU A 7 17.84 -14.24 15.38
N VAL A 8 16.59 -14.09 15.82
CA VAL A 8 15.50 -13.66 14.94
C VAL A 8 15.75 -12.24 14.41
N THR A 9 16.21 -11.33 15.27
CA THR A 9 16.54 -9.96 14.84
C THR A 9 17.66 -9.98 13.79
N PHE A 10 18.71 -10.76 14.01
CA PHE A 10 19.82 -10.87 13.05
C PHE A 10 19.34 -11.38 11.69
N ILE A 11 18.55 -12.48 11.67
CA ILE A 11 17.99 -13.05 10.45
C ILE A 11 17.09 -12.04 9.73
N SER A 12 16.29 -11.27 10.48
CA SER A 12 15.35 -10.28 9.91
C SER A 12 16.06 -9.04 9.36
N VAL A 13 17.13 -8.59 9.97
CA VAL A 13 17.88 -7.39 9.57
C VAL A 13 18.89 -7.70 8.47
N PHE A 14 19.40 -8.93 8.41
CA PHE A 14 20.43 -9.33 7.45
C PHE A 14 20.08 -9.03 5.97
N PRO A 15 18.87 -9.35 5.45
CA PRO A 15 18.52 -9.01 4.06
C PRO A 15 18.58 -7.50 3.78
N LEU A 16 18.15 -6.67 4.74
CA LEU A 16 18.24 -5.21 4.61
C LEU A 16 19.68 -4.71 4.60
N TYR A 17 20.50 -5.25 5.49
CA TYR A 17 21.93 -4.96 5.51
C TYR A 17 22.57 -5.32 4.17
N TRP A 18 22.30 -6.55 3.68
CA TRP A 18 22.88 -7.01 2.42
C TRP A 18 22.41 -6.18 1.22
N MET A 19 21.15 -5.79 1.18
CA MET A 19 20.62 -4.88 0.15
C MET A 19 21.40 -3.56 0.10
N VAL A 20 21.67 -2.95 1.26
CA VAL A 20 22.44 -1.70 1.36
C VAL A 20 23.90 -1.94 0.96
N SER A 21 24.54 -2.99 1.46
CA SER A 21 25.91 -3.33 1.09
C SER A 21 26.04 -3.63 -0.41
N ALA A 22 25.17 -4.46 -0.96
CA ALA A 22 25.15 -4.85 -2.37
C ALA A 22 24.95 -3.65 -3.30
N SER A 23 24.15 -2.66 -2.91
CA SER A 23 23.96 -1.43 -3.71
C SER A 23 25.25 -0.61 -3.90
N THR A 24 26.26 -0.84 -3.04
CA THR A 24 27.57 -0.18 -3.12
C THR A 24 28.63 -0.97 -3.87
N ASN A 25 28.31 -2.21 -4.30
CA ASN A 25 29.23 -3.14 -4.93
C ASN A 25 29.01 -3.24 -6.44
N LYS A 26 30.00 -3.78 -7.17
CA LYS A 26 29.84 -4.18 -8.57
C LYS A 26 28.95 -5.41 -8.68
N SER A 27 28.29 -5.58 -9.83
CA SER A 27 27.43 -6.74 -10.12
C SER A 27 28.12 -8.09 -9.86
N VAL A 28 29.39 -8.23 -10.23
CA VAL A 28 30.20 -9.46 -10.03
C VAL A 28 30.41 -9.75 -8.54
N ASP A 29 30.67 -8.72 -7.73
CA ASP A 29 30.90 -8.88 -6.29
C ASP A 29 29.59 -9.24 -5.56
N VAL A 30 28.49 -8.64 -5.97
CA VAL A 30 27.14 -8.99 -5.47
C VAL A 30 26.84 -10.46 -5.79
N SER A 31 27.13 -10.92 -7.02
CA SER A 31 26.91 -12.31 -7.44
C SER A 31 27.78 -13.31 -6.65
N LYS A 32 28.95 -12.88 -6.18
CA LYS A 32 29.83 -13.68 -5.31
C LYS A 32 29.44 -13.64 -3.83
N GLY A 33 28.40 -12.88 -3.47
CA GLY A 33 27.93 -12.78 -2.09
C GLY A 33 28.83 -11.93 -1.20
N VAL A 34 29.56 -10.94 -1.73
CA VAL A 34 30.39 -10.02 -0.95
C VAL A 34 29.49 -9.21 -0.01
N LEU A 35 29.77 -9.28 1.30
CA LEU A 35 28.97 -8.63 2.35
C LEU A 35 29.53 -7.26 2.77
N SER A 36 30.76 -6.93 2.42
CA SER A 36 31.37 -5.64 2.76
C SER A 36 30.85 -4.53 1.85
N PHE A 37 30.90 -3.30 2.36
CA PHE A 37 30.60 -2.12 1.55
C PHE A 37 31.69 -1.90 0.48
N GLY A 38 31.25 -1.59 -0.75
CA GLY A 38 32.12 -1.23 -1.87
C GLY A 38 32.12 0.29 -2.11
N SER A 39 32.74 0.71 -3.24
CA SER A 39 32.85 2.12 -3.63
C SER A 39 32.06 2.49 -4.91
N HIS A 40 31.18 1.59 -5.37
CA HIS A 40 30.51 1.71 -6.68
C HIS A 40 29.10 2.31 -6.62
N LEU A 41 28.67 2.83 -5.46
CA LEU A 41 27.34 3.43 -5.31
C LEU A 41 27.06 4.52 -6.35
N GLY A 42 28.05 5.41 -6.58
CA GLY A 42 27.91 6.51 -7.56
C GLY A 42 27.80 6.00 -9.01
N GLU A 43 28.55 4.97 -9.37
CA GLU A 43 28.49 4.33 -10.68
C GLU A 43 27.14 3.63 -10.87
N ASN A 44 26.69 2.84 -9.88
CA ASN A 44 25.39 2.17 -9.91
C ASN A 44 24.24 3.18 -10.05
N LEU A 45 24.32 4.33 -9.34
CA LEU A 45 23.32 5.41 -9.46
C LEU A 45 23.33 6.03 -10.85
N LYS A 46 24.52 6.35 -11.39
CA LYS A 46 24.64 6.90 -12.75
C LYS A 46 24.05 5.96 -13.78
N ASN A 47 24.39 4.67 -13.71
CA ASN A 47 23.87 3.65 -14.60
C ASN A 47 22.36 3.48 -14.47
N LEU A 48 21.83 3.47 -13.25
CA LEU A 48 20.39 3.39 -12.99
C LEU A 48 19.63 4.56 -13.64
N LEU A 49 20.10 5.80 -13.43
CA LEU A 49 19.48 7.00 -13.99
C LEU A 49 19.64 7.11 -15.51
N ALA A 50 20.70 6.51 -16.10
CA ALA A 50 20.88 6.46 -17.54
C ALA A 50 19.94 5.44 -18.22
N ASN A 51 19.61 4.35 -17.54
CA ASN A 51 18.79 3.25 -18.09
C ASN A 51 17.30 3.36 -17.77
N GLN A 52 16.92 4.05 -16.68
CA GLN A 52 15.55 4.14 -16.18
C GLN A 52 15.21 5.56 -15.74
N ASP A 53 13.98 5.98 -16.02
CA ASP A 53 13.44 7.24 -15.50
C ASP A 53 12.93 7.06 -14.06
N VAL A 54 13.88 6.91 -13.12
CA VAL A 54 13.60 6.71 -11.69
C VAL A 54 12.82 7.88 -11.11
N GLY A 55 13.10 9.11 -11.57
CA GLY A 55 12.41 10.32 -11.12
C GLY A 55 10.91 10.27 -11.41
N ALA A 56 10.55 10.01 -12.66
CA ALA A 56 9.14 9.86 -13.05
C ALA A 56 8.47 8.68 -12.33
N ALA A 57 9.17 7.55 -12.18
CA ALA A 57 8.64 6.37 -11.49
C ALA A 57 8.36 6.63 -10.01
N LEU A 58 9.24 7.35 -9.30
CA LEU A 58 9.02 7.77 -7.91
C LEU A 58 7.80 8.69 -7.80
N VAL A 59 7.73 9.74 -8.64
CA VAL A 59 6.60 10.68 -8.63
C VAL A 59 5.27 9.93 -8.91
N ASN A 60 5.26 9.02 -9.88
CA ASN A 60 4.08 8.21 -10.18
C ASN A 60 3.68 7.31 -9.01
N SER A 61 4.65 6.59 -8.43
CA SER A 61 4.39 5.70 -7.28
C SER A 61 3.82 6.47 -6.10
N PHE A 62 4.40 7.63 -5.74
CA PHE A 62 3.86 8.48 -4.68
C PHE A 62 2.47 9.00 -5.03
N LYS A 63 2.29 9.54 -6.23
CA LYS A 63 1.00 10.04 -6.68
C LYS A 63 -0.09 8.98 -6.58
N TYR A 64 0.15 7.79 -7.12
CA TYR A 64 -0.85 6.71 -7.13
C TYR A 64 -1.10 6.19 -5.72
N ALA A 65 -0.06 5.94 -4.91
CA ALA A 65 -0.21 5.44 -3.57
C ALA A 65 -0.93 6.44 -2.65
N ILE A 66 -0.58 7.72 -2.70
CA ILE A 66 -1.23 8.76 -1.87
C ILE A 66 -2.68 8.97 -2.30
N LEU A 67 -2.95 9.13 -3.59
CA LEU A 67 -4.32 9.36 -4.07
C LEU A 67 -5.21 8.16 -3.80
N LEU A 68 -4.73 6.93 -4.08
CA LEU A 68 -5.49 5.72 -3.75
C LEU A 68 -5.77 5.64 -2.26
N THR A 69 -4.79 5.92 -1.40
CA THR A 69 -4.96 5.88 0.05
C THR A 69 -6.02 6.88 0.50
N ILE A 70 -5.93 8.15 0.08
CA ILE A 70 -6.88 9.19 0.49
C ILE A 70 -8.30 8.82 0.06
N VAL A 71 -8.49 8.46 -1.22
CA VAL A 71 -9.83 8.16 -1.76
C VAL A 71 -10.40 6.89 -1.12
N SER A 72 -9.56 5.85 -0.91
CA SER A 72 -9.97 4.63 -0.21
C SER A 72 -10.40 4.88 1.23
N MET A 73 -9.67 5.76 1.97
CA MET A 73 -10.05 6.12 3.34
C MET A 73 -11.44 6.75 3.37
N VAL A 74 -11.74 7.67 2.46
CA VAL A 74 -13.05 8.31 2.43
C VAL A 74 -14.15 7.31 2.07
N ILE A 75 -13.98 6.56 0.99
CA ILE A 75 -15.02 5.64 0.47
C ILE A 75 -15.26 4.48 1.45
N CYS A 76 -14.18 3.79 1.87
CA CYS A 76 -14.32 2.59 2.69
C CYS A 76 -14.76 2.90 4.11
N SER A 77 -14.36 4.04 4.68
CA SER A 77 -14.80 4.43 6.02
C SER A 77 -16.27 4.88 6.04
N LEU A 78 -16.71 5.65 5.03
CA LEU A 78 -18.12 5.99 4.87
C LEU A 78 -18.98 4.73 4.68
N ALA A 79 -18.54 3.80 3.85
CA ALA A 79 -19.24 2.54 3.66
C ALA A 79 -19.29 1.72 4.96
N GLY A 80 -18.15 1.52 5.65
CA GLY A 80 -18.09 0.79 6.91
C GLY A 80 -18.95 1.41 8.00
N TYR A 81 -18.89 2.75 8.15
CA TYR A 81 -19.75 3.51 9.04
C TYR A 81 -21.23 3.30 8.69
N GLY A 82 -21.61 3.46 7.43
CA GLY A 82 -22.98 3.29 6.98
C GLY A 82 -23.52 1.88 7.18
N PHE A 83 -22.72 0.84 6.95
CA PHE A 83 -23.10 -0.55 7.20
C PHE A 83 -23.35 -0.86 8.67
N GLU A 84 -22.68 -0.20 9.59
CA GLU A 84 -22.83 -0.45 11.03
C GLU A 84 -23.84 0.48 11.68
N ILE A 85 -23.77 1.79 11.49
CA ILE A 85 -24.64 2.75 12.18
C ILE A 85 -26.11 2.67 11.68
N TYR A 86 -26.29 2.36 10.41
CA TYR A 86 -27.61 2.13 9.81
C TYR A 86 -27.87 0.64 9.56
N HIS A 87 -27.43 -0.20 10.48
CA HIS A 87 -27.49 -1.65 10.40
C HIS A 87 -28.92 -2.17 10.16
N ASP A 88 -29.06 -3.10 9.22
CA ASP A 88 -30.24 -3.90 8.96
C ASP A 88 -29.87 -5.23 8.27
N LYS A 89 -30.84 -6.17 8.18
CA LYS A 89 -30.63 -7.49 7.58
C LYS A 89 -30.21 -7.42 6.11
N ALA A 90 -30.70 -6.43 5.36
CA ALA A 90 -30.34 -6.26 3.95
C ALA A 90 -28.89 -5.85 3.77
N LYS A 91 -28.41 -4.93 4.62
CA LYS A 91 -26.99 -4.52 4.63
C LYS A 91 -26.06 -5.65 5.06
N ASP A 92 -26.49 -6.52 6.00
CA ASP A 92 -25.72 -7.72 6.34
C ASP A 92 -25.60 -8.69 5.17
N ALA A 93 -26.69 -8.90 4.44
CA ALA A 93 -26.66 -9.73 3.23
C ALA A 93 -25.72 -9.13 2.15
N VAL A 94 -25.78 -7.82 1.91
CA VAL A 94 -24.88 -7.12 0.98
C VAL A 94 -23.43 -7.24 1.45
N MET A 95 -23.16 -7.05 2.73
CA MET A 95 -21.80 -7.24 3.29
C MET A 95 -21.32 -8.67 3.09
N GLY A 96 -22.20 -9.67 3.27
CA GLY A 96 -21.87 -11.08 2.99
C GLY A 96 -21.45 -11.29 1.54
N VAL A 97 -22.16 -10.71 0.57
CA VAL A 97 -21.78 -10.77 -0.86
C VAL A 97 -20.45 -10.08 -1.13
N ILE A 98 -20.22 -8.90 -0.53
CA ILE A 98 -18.94 -8.17 -0.64
C ILE A 98 -17.78 -9.03 -0.12
N LEU A 99 -17.97 -9.71 1.02
CA LEU A 99 -16.94 -10.58 1.59
C LEU A 99 -16.69 -11.83 0.74
N LEU A 100 -17.74 -12.41 0.12
CA LEU A 100 -17.57 -13.49 -0.85
C LEU A 100 -16.73 -13.07 -2.06
N ALA A 101 -16.84 -11.82 -2.51
CA ALA A 101 -16.01 -11.30 -3.58
C ALA A 101 -14.50 -11.33 -3.27
N MET A 102 -14.08 -11.30 -1.99
CA MET A 102 -12.67 -11.45 -1.60
C MET A 102 -12.10 -12.84 -1.91
N MET A 103 -12.95 -13.85 -2.06
CA MET A 103 -12.50 -15.20 -2.38
C MET A 103 -12.05 -15.33 -3.85
N VAL A 104 -12.40 -14.36 -4.71
CA VAL A 104 -11.98 -14.36 -6.11
C VAL A 104 -10.55 -13.87 -6.22
N PRO A 105 -9.59 -14.70 -6.69
CA PRO A 105 -8.21 -14.27 -6.85
C PRO A 105 -8.11 -13.12 -7.86
N PHE A 106 -7.35 -12.07 -7.53
CA PHE A 106 -7.18 -10.89 -8.40
C PHE A 106 -6.71 -11.26 -9.82
N ILE A 107 -5.83 -12.25 -9.95
CA ILE A 107 -5.31 -12.67 -11.24
C ILE A 107 -6.42 -13.17 -12.19
N THR A 108 -7.48 -13.76 -11.66
CA THR A 108 -8.61 -14.27 -12.45
C THR A 108 -9.41 -13.15 -13.10
N ILE A 109 -9.52 -12.00 -12.43
CA ILE A 109 -10.25 -10.83 -12.93
C ILE A 109 -9.36 -9.84 -13.68
N LEU A 110 -8.05 -10.07 -13.75
CA LEU A 110 -7.08 -9.13 -14.33
C LEU A 110 -7.39 -8.81 -15.79
N VAL A 111 -7.64 -9.84 -16.61
CA VAL A 111 -7.93 -9.66 -18.06
C VAL A 111 -9.26 -8.95 -18.30
N PRO A 112 -10.40 -9.37 -17.72
CA PRO A 112 -11.66 -8.63 -17.83
C PRO A 112 -11.54 -7.18 -17.36
N LEU A 113 -10.82 -6.94 -16.27
CA LEU A 113 -10.62 -5.61 -15.70
C LEU A 113 -9.80 -4.71 -16.65
N PHE A 114 -8.72 -5.26 -17.24
CA PHE A 114 -7.96 -4.58 -18.28
C PHE A 114 -8.84 -4.19 -19.46
N GLN A 115 -9.66 -5.12 -19.99
CA GLN A 115 -10.56 -4.85 -21.10
C GLN A 115 -11.56 -3.73 -20.77
N MET A 116 -12.09 -3.71 -19.55
CA MET A 116 -13.00 -2.66 -19.09
C MET A 116 -12.30 -1.30 -19.07
N VAL A 117 -11.12 -1.21 -18.43
CA VAL A 117 -10.33 0.03 -18.33
C VAL A 117 -9.88 0.53 -19.71
N ALA A 118 -9.51 -0.40 -20.61
CA ALA A 118 -9.15 -0.07 -22.00
C ALA A 118 -10.33 0.50 -22.80
N LYS A 119 -11.52 -0.13 -22.70
CA LYS A 119 -12.77 0.39 -23.31
C LYS A 119 -13.14 1.77 -22.78
N MET A 120 -12.90 2.04 -21.50
CA MET A 120 -13.13 3.34 -20.86
C MET A 120 -12.06 4.38 -21.21
N LYS A 121 -11.04 4.02 -22.03
CA LYS A 121 -9.89 4.88 -22.41
C LYS A 121 -9.09 5.41 -21.22
N MET A 122 -8.99 4.61 -20.16
CA MET A 122 -8.27 4.97 -18.92
C MET A 122 -6.89 4.30 -18.78
N LEU A 123 -6.35 3.70 -19.85
CA LEU A 123 -4.95 3.22 -19.86
C LEU A 123 -3.99 4.39 -19.62
N ASN A 124 -2.86 4.12 -18.98
CA ASN A 124 -1.82 5.11 -18.65
C ASN A 124 -2.34 6.31 -17.84
N SER A 125 -3.43 6.14 -17.09
CA SER A 125 -4.05 7.22 -16.32
C SER A 125 -4.12 6.90 -14.82
N THR A 126 -4.12 7.96 -14.02
CA THR A 126 -4.31 7.86 -12.57
C THR A 126 -5.67 7.22 -12.20
N LEU A 127 -6.73 7.54 -12.96
CA LEU A 127 -8.05 6.96 -12.73
C LEU A 127 -8.07 5.46 -13.03
N GLY A 128 -7.42 5.02 -14.10
CA GLY A 128 -7.29 3.59 -14.40
C GLY A 128 -6.54 2.81 -13.35
N PHE A 129 -5.58 3.45 -12.65
CA PHE A 129 -4.90 2.84 -11.52
C PHE A 129 -5.80 2.74 -10.28
N ILE A 130 -6.50 3.83 -9.93
CA ILE A 130 -7.20 3.98 -8.66
C ILE A 130 -8.56 3.27 -8.65
N LEU A 131 -9.41 3.51 -9.66
CA LEU A 131 -10.82 3.12 -9.62
C LEU A 131 -11.07 1.63 -9.35
N PRO A 132 -10.33 0.69 -9.95
CA PRO A 132 -10.57 -0.73 -9.72
C PRO A 132 -10.19 -1.22 -8.31
N THR A 133 -9.36 -0.47 -7.60
CA THR A 133 -8.77 -0.89 -6.32
C THR A 133 -9.13 0.03 -5.15
N VAL A 134 -9.88 1.11 -5.41
CA VAL A 134 -10.21 2.15 -4.42
C VAL A 134 -11.10 1.66 -3.27
N SER A 135 -11.97 0.71 -3.56
CA SER A 135 -12.91 0.15 -2.59
C SER A 135 -12.62 -1.34 -2.41
N THR A 136 -12.00 -1.70 -1.30
CA THR A 136 -11.70 -3.10 -0.99
C THR A 136 -12.63 -3.61 0.11
N PRO A 137 -13.18 -4.84 -0.04
CA PRO A 137 -14.03 -5.44 0.99
C PRO A 137 -13.36 -5.49 2.35
N PHE A 138 -12.05 -5.76 2.38
CA PHE A 138 -11.25 -5.78 3.62
C PHE A 138 -11.31 -4.45 4.37
N LEU A 139 -11.09 -3.32 3.69
CA LEU A 139 -11.13 -1.99 4.33
C LEU A 139 -12.54 -1.64 4.81
N ILE A 140 -13.56 -1.94 4.01
CA ILE A 140 -14.97 -1.71 4.41
C ILE A 140 -15.27 -2.50 5.69
N MET A 141 -14.89 -3.79 5.73
CA MET A 141 -15.09 -4.64 6.90
C MET A 141 -14.29 -4.13 8.12
N MET A 142 -13.05 -3.68 7.91
CA MET A 142 -12.21 -3.12 8.96
C MET A 142 -12.86 -1.88 9.58
N PHE A 143 -13.36 -0.96 8.78
CA PHE A 143 -14.06 0.23 9.27
C PHE A 143 -15.42 -0.12 9.88
N ARG A 144 -16.16 -1.08 9.33
CA ARG A 144 -17.39 -1.58 9.94
C ARG A 144 -17.13 -2.17 11.32
N GLN A 145 -16.10 -3.02 11.45
CA GLN A 145 -15.74 -3.62 12.74
C GLN A 145 -15.32 -2.56 13.76
N SER A 146 -14.60 -1.53 13.31
CA SER A 146 -14.24 -0.40 14.16
C SER A 146 -15.46 0.41 14.58
N ALA A 147 -16.42 0.64 13.68
CA ALA A 147 -17.65 1.37 13.97
C ALA A 147 -18.51 0.68 15.04
N ARG A 148 -18.43 -0.65 15.20
CA ARG A 148 -19.09 -1.38 16.29
C ARG A 148 -18.64 -0.95 17.68
N SER A 149 -17.40 -0.52 17.82
CA SER A 149 -16.86 -0.03 19.08
C SER A 149 -17.16 1.46 19.33
N PHE A 150 -17.77 2.13 18.37
CA PHE A 150 -18.13 3.54 18.48
C PHE A 150 -19.36 3.70 19.37
N PRO A 151 -19.31 4.51 20.45
CA PRO A 151 -20.42 4.63 21.38
C PRO A 151 -21.65 5.27 20.73
N HIS A 152 -22.75 4.53 20.65
CA HIS A 152 -24.02 5.02 20.09
C HIS A 152 -24.56 6.27 20.79
N ASN A 153 -24.31 6.39 22.10
CA ASN A 153 -24.72 7.57 22.89
C ASN A 153 -24.15 8.88 22.36
N ILE A 154 -22.93 8.85 21.77
CA ILE A 154 -22.32 10.04 21.14
C ILE A 154 -23.13 10.46 19.91
N ILE A 155 -23.60 9.48 19.12
CA ILE A 155 -24.40 9.75 17.93
C ILE A 155 -25.75 10.33 18.32
N GLU A 156 -26.41 9.74 19.33
CA GLU A 156 -27.70 10.19 19.80
C GLU A 156 -27.63 11.61 20.37
N ALA A 157 -26.63 11.89 21.22
CA ALA A 157 -26.41 13.23 21.76
C ALA A 157 -26.14 14.27 20.66
N ALA A 158 -25.28 13.93 19.69
CA ALA A 158 -24.98 14.80 18.57
C ALA A 158 -26.19 15.08 17.66
N ARG A 159 -27.10 14.10 17.52
CA ARG A 159 -28.37 14.28 16.80
C ARG A 159 -29.31 15.20 17.55
N LEU A 160 -29.38 15.07 18.89
CA LEU A 160 -30.17 15.97 19.74
C LEU A 160 -29.65 17.41 19.69
N ASP A 161 -28.31 17.58 19.56
CA ASP A 161 -27.67 18.90 19.39
C ASP A 161 -27.84 19.43 17.93
N GLY A 162 -28.58 18.75 17.08
CA GLY A 162 -28.88 19.17 15.71
C GLY A 162 -27.72 18.99 14.69
N LEU A 163 -26.70 18.16 14.99
CA LEU A 163 -25.65 17.87 14.04
C LEU A 163 -26.19 16.96 12.91
N SER A 164 -25.81 17.30 11.67
CA SER A 164 -26.08 16.42 10.53
C SER A 164 -25.20 15.16 10.57
N GLU A 165 -25.65 14.06 9.98
CA GLU A 165 -24.93 12.78 9.93
C GLU A 165 -23.51 12.92 9.35
N ILE A 166 -23.34 13.77 8.34
CA ILE A 166 -22.03 14.09 7.76
C ILE A 166 -21.10 14.76 8.79
N ARG A 167 -21.65 15.69 9.60
CA ARG A 167 -20.86 16.32 10.67
C ARG A 167 -20.51 15.33 11.77
N ILE A 168 -21.41 14.45 12.15
CA ILE A 168 -21.15 13.39 13.13
C ILE A 168 -20.01 12.49 12.62
N PHE A 169 -20.05 12.08 11.35
CA PHE A 169 -18.98 11.29 10.75
C PHE A 169 -17.62 12.01 10.80
N PHE A 170 -17.52 13.25 10.32
CA PHE A 170 -16.24 13.95 10.25
C PHE A 170 -15.73 14.46 11.61
N GLN A 171 -16.62 14.92 12.49
CA GLN A 171 -16.23 15.58 13.74
C GLN A 171 -16.16 14.64 14.94
N MET A 172 -16.89 13.52 14.91
CA MET A 172 -16.95 12.56 16.01
C MET A 172 -16.32 11.22 15.66
N PHE A 173 -16.75 10.59 14.56
CA PHE A 173 -16.29 9.25 14.20
C PHE A 173 -14.82 9.23 13.77
N ILE A 174 -14.40 10.05 12.81
CA ILE A 174 -13.01 10.05 12.31
C ILE A 174 -12.00 10.32 13.45
N PRO A 175 -12.15 11.35 14.30
CA PRO A 175 -11.22 11.61 15.39
C PRO A 175 -11.16 10.50 16.44
N THR A 176 -12.27 9.80 16.69
CA THR A 176 -12.32 8.69 17.64
C THR A 176 -11.64 7.44 17.07
N MET A 177 -11.72 7.22 15.75
CA MET A 177 -11.18 6.05 15.06
C MET A 177 -9.78 6.28 14.45
N LYS A 178 -9.01 7.26 14.92
CA LYS A 178 -7.71 7.63 14.36
C LYS A 178 -6.69 6.49 14.28
N SER A 179 -6.70 5.56 15.23
CA SER A 179 -5.82 4.37 15.19
C SER A 179 -6.20 3.42 14.06
N THR A 180 -7.51 3.21 13.83
CA THR A 180 -8.01 2.43 12.69
C THR A 180 -7.64 3.10 11.36
N TYR A 181 -7.80 4.43 11.26
CA TYR A 181 -7.38 5.17 10.07
C TYR A 181 -5.87 5.05 9.81
N ALA A 182 -5.04 5.15 10.85
CA ALA A 182 -3.59 4.99 10.71
C ALA A 182 -3.22 3.59 10.20
N ALA A 183 -3.85 2.54 10.74
CA ALA A 183 -3.64 1.17 10.28
C ALA A 183 -4.11 0.99 8.82
N ALA A 184 -5.32 1.48 8.50
CA ALA A 184 -5.88 1.42 7.15
C ALA A 184 -5.04 2.19 6.12
N MET A 185 -4.57 3.39 6.46
CA MET A 185 -3.67 4.19 5.61
C MET A 185 -2.35 3.47 5.36
N THR A 186 -1.74 2.88 6.40
CA THR A 186 -0.50 2.12 6.27
C THR A 186 -0.67 0.95 5.31
N ILE A 187 -1.70 0.11 5.52
CA ILE A 187 -1.98 -1.05 4.69
C ILE A 187 -2.25 -0.64 3.24
N THR A 188 -3.08 0.38 3.04
CA THR A 188 -3.48 0.82 1.70
C THR A 188 -2.30 1.44 0.95
N PHE A 189 -1.52 2.30 1.62
CA PHE A 189 -0.33 2.90 1.00
C PHE A 189 0.69 1.83 0.61
N MET A 190 1.00 0.90 1.51
CA MET A 190 1.97 -0.17 1.23
C MET A 190 1.50 -1.08 0.09
N ASN A 191 0.21 -1.44 0.05
CA ASN A 191 -0.35 -2.23 -1.04
C ASN A 191 -0.31 -1.48 -2.38
N ALA A 192 -0.63 -0.20 -2.39
CA ALA A 192 -0.58 0.63 -3.59
C ALA A 192 0.85 0.85 -4.09
N TRP A 193 1.77 1.15 -3.17
CA TRP A 193 3.19 1.36 -3.47
C TRP A 193 3.84 0.11 -4.05
N ASN A 194 3.60 -1.06 -3.45
CA ASN A 194 4.17 -2.34 -3.87
C ASN A 194 3.39 -3.00 -5.01
N SER A 195 2.32 -2.36 -5.51
CA SER A 195 1.53 -2.91 -6.61
C SER A 195 2.37 -3.01 -7.88
N TYR A 196 2.43 -4.22 -8.46
CA TYR A 196 3.16 -4.51 -9.67
C TYR A 196 2.26 -5.01 -10.80
N MET A 197 1.45 -6.04 -10.52
CA MET A 197 0.68 -6.73 -11.57
C MET A 197 -0.32 -5.80 -12.27
N TRP A 198 -1.06 -5.01 -11.51
CA TRP A 198 -2.03 -4.09 -12.09
C TRP A 198 -1.39 -2.98 -12.93
N PRO A 199 -0.41 -2.19 -12.39
CA PRO A 199 0.25 -1.19 -13.21
C PRO A 199 1.03 -1.80 -14.40
N LYS A 200 1.63 -2.98 -14.32
CA LYS A 200 2.32 -3.63 -15.44
C LYS A 200 1.39 -3.85 -16.64
N VAL A 201 0.09 -4.09 -16.39
CA VAL A 201 -0.90 -4.34 -17.43
C VAL A 201 -1.46 -3.05 -18.03
N ILE A 202 -1.69 -2.01 -17.22
CA ILE A 202 -2.38 -0.79 -17.67
C ILE A 202 -1.45 0.39 -17.99
N MET A 203 -0.22 0.39 -17.46
CA MET A 203 0.79 1.45 -17.65
C MET A 203 1.81 1.02 -18.70
N THR A 204 1.45 1.17 -19.97
CA THR A 204 2.25 0.70 -21.12
C THR A 204 3.30 1.71 -21.59
N GLN A 205 3.25 2.95 -21.08
CA GLN A 205 4.19 4.02 -21.45
C GLN A 205 5.27 4.19 -20.38
N SER A 206 6.51 4.43 -20.79
CA SER A 206 7.64 4.66 -19.86
C SER A 206 7.37 5.79 -18.85
N LYS A 207 6.68 6.86 -19.27
CA LYS A 207 6.31 7.99 -18.41
C LYS A 207 5.30 7.65 -17.31
N SER A 208 4.58 6.53 -17.41
CA SER A 208 3.57 6.11 -16.42
C SER A 208 4.04 4.98 -15.52
N MET A 209 5.26 4.50 -15.67
CA MET A 209 5.83 3.44 -14.85
C MET A 209 5.89 3.80 -13.37
N THR A 210 5.80 2.77 -12.52
CA THR A 210 5.99 2.85 -11.07
C THR A 210 7.32 2.24 -10.65
N MET A 211 7.78 2.50 -9.43
CA MET A 211 9.06 1.94 -8.92
C MET A 211 9.12 0.41 -8.95
N PRO A 212 8.10 -0.37 -8.56
CA PRO A 212 8.12 -1.82 -8.74
C PRO A 212 8.28 -2.27 -10.19
N MET A 213 7.73 -1.52 -11.16
CA MET A 213 7.93 -1.82 -12.57
C MET A 213 9.37 -1.55 -13.02
N VAL A 214 9.97 -0.46 -12.56
CA VAL A 214 11.40 -0.15 -12.82
C VAL A 214 12.29 -1.26 -12.28
N VAL A 215 12.07 -1.70 -11.04
CA VAL A 215 12.83 -2.81 -10.44
C VAL A 215 12.68 -4.09 -11.26
N ALA A 216 11.46 -4.43 -11.69
CA ALA A 216 11.22 -5.62 -12.50
C ALA A 216 11.89 -5.54 -13.87
N ASN A 217 11.84 -4.38 -14.54
CA ASN A 217 12.48 -4.19 -15.85
C ASN A 217 14.00 -4.41 -15.81
N LEU A 218 14.66 -4.13 -14.69
CA LEU A 218 16.10 -4.37 -14.52
C LEU A 218 16.47 -5.86 -14.50
N THR A 219 15.49 -6.75 -14.30
CA THR A 219 15.68 -8.20 -14.31
C THR A 219 15.26 -8.85 -15.63
N GLU A 220 14.65 -8.11 -16.55
CA GLU A 220 14.17 -8.65 -17.85
C GLU A 220 15.26 -8.74 -18.93
N GLY A 221 16.48 -8.21 -18.68
CA GLY A 221 17.60 -8.23 -19.62
C GLY A 221 18.38 -9.56 -19.62
N TYR A 222 19.18 -9.79 -20.69
CA TYR A 222 20.06 -10.96 -20.78
C TYR A 222 21.15 -11.01 -19.69
N VAL A 223 21.58 -9.85 -19.21
CA VAL A 223 22.57 -9.74 -18.14
C VAL A 223 22.04 -8.73 -17.11
N THR A 224 21.78 -9.24 -15.91
CA THR A 224 21.32 -8.39 -14.81
C THR A 224 22.52 -7.72 -14.13
N ASP A 225 22.50 -6.38 -14.03
CA ASP A 225 23.42 -5.65 -13.16
C ASP A 225 22.87 -5.66 -11.73
N TYR A 226 23.41 -6.56 -10.90
CA TYR A 226 22.94 -6.74 -9.52
C TYR A 226 23.27 -5.53 -8.62
N GLY A 227 24.35 -4.77 -8.86
CA GLY A 227 24.65 -3.56 -8.11
C GLY A 227 23.60 -2.48 -8.35
N MET A 228 23.28 -2.22 -9.61
CA MET A 228 22.23 -1.31 -10.02
C MET A 228 20.83 -1.76 -9.55
N LEU A 229 20.54 -3.08 -9.67
CA LEU A 229 19.28 -3.67 -9.21
C LEU A 229 19.09 -3.45 -7.70
N MET A 230 20.10 -3.77 -6.88
CA MET A 230 20.02 -3.62 -5.42
C MET A 230 19.85 -2.15 -5.02
N LEU A 231 20.45 -1.22 -5.76
CA LEU A 231 20.22 0.21 -5.55
C LEU A 231 18.77 0.60 -5.87
N ALA A 232 18.21 0.12 -6.98
CA ALA A 232 16.81 0.37 -7.33
C ALA A 232 15.85 -0.21 -6.29
N VAL A 233 16.11 -1.44 -5.78
CA VAL A 233 15.35 -2.06 -4.70
C VAL A 233 15.45 -1.25 -3.42
N LEU A 234 16.65 -0.75 -3.06
CA LEU A 234 16.86 0.11 -1.90
C LEU A 234 16.01 1.38 -2.01
N ILE A 235 16.07 2.08 -3.14
CA ILE A 235 15.26 3.29 -3.38
C ILE A 235 13.76 2.97 -3.30
N CYS A 236 13.33 1.83 -3.87
CA CYS A 236 11.93 1.39 -3.82
C CYS A 236 11.47 1.04 -2.39
N THR A 237 12.36 0.56 -1.53
CA THR A 237 12.03 0.14 -0.15
C THR A 237 11.93 1.33 0.82
N LEU A 238 12.71 2.39 0.62
CA LEU A 238 12.79 3.53 1.55
C LEU A 238 11.44 4.16 1.88
N PRO A 239 10.54 4.47 0.91
CA PRO A 239 9.25 5.10 1.22
C PRO A 239 8.32 4.22 2.06
N THR A 240 8.29 2.90 1.81
CA THR A 240 7.48 1.99 2.62
C THR A 240 8.01 1.85 4.04
N ALA A 241 9.33 1.77 4.19
CA ALA A 241 9.98 1.77 5.50
C ALA A 241 9.68 3.08 6.26
N LEU A 242 9.80 4.23 5.60
CA LEU A 242 9.50 5.54 6.19
C LEU A 242 8.04 5.63 6.67
N VAL A 243 7.09 5.28 5.82
CA VAL A 243 5.66 5.29 6.17
C VAL A 243 5.38 4.35 7.34
N PHE A 244 5.97 3.15 7.34
CA PHE A 244 5.84 2.20 8.44
C PHE A 244 6.38 2.79 9.76
N PHE A 245 7.60 3.34 9.77
CA PHE A 245 8.19 3.91 10.99
C PHE A 245 7.41 5.12 11.53
N ILE A 246 6.80 5.93 10.66
CA ILE A 246 5.98 7.07 11.09
C ILE A 246 4.66 6.58 11.73
N LEU A 247 4.03 5.56 11.16
CA LEU A 247 2.69 5.13 11.54
C LEU A 247 2.65 3.92 12.50
N GLN A 248 3.79 3.23 12.73
CA GLN A 248 3.87 1.98 13.50
C GLN A 248 3.26 2.08 14.91
N LYS A 249 3.43 3.22 15.58
CA LYS A 249 2.89 3.42 16.93
C LYS A 249 1.36 3.34 16.95
N ASN A 250 0.71 4.02 16.02
CA ASN A 250 -0.75 4.02 15.92
C ASN A 250 -1.28 2.69 15.34
N PHE A 251 -0.47 2.03 14.51
CA PHE A 251 -0.79 0.71 13.96
C PHE A 251 -0.85 -0.36 15.05
N ALA A 252 0.13 -0.39 15.96
CA ALA A 252 0.15 -1.32 17.08
C ALA A 252 -1.05 -1.12 18.01
N GLU A 253 -1.43 0.13 18.31
CA GLU A 253 -2.62 0.46 19.11
C GLU A 253 -3.93 0.06 18.39
N GLY A 254 -3.99 0.19 17.06
CA GLY A 254 -5.16 -0.17 16.26
C GLY A 254 -5.46 -1.66 16.23
N ILE A 255 -4.41 -2.51 16.24
CA ILE A 255 -4.55 -3.97 16.28
C ILE A 255 -4.83 -4.45 17.70
N THR A 256 -4.16 -3.90 18.71
CA THR A 256 -4.30 -4.32 20.10
C THR A 256 -5.50 -3.67 20.81
N GLY A 257 -5.94 -2.48 20.37
CA GLY A 257 -7.08 -1.77 20.93
C GLY A 257 -8.44 -2.42 20.65
N ALA A 258 -8.49 -3.36 19.69
CA ALA A 258 -9.65 -4.22 19.47
C ALA A 258 -9.81 -5.32 20.56
N VAL A 259 -8.90 -5.39 21.54
CA VAL A 259 -8.84 -6.44 22.59
C VAL A 259 -9.08 -5.88 24.00
N LYS A 260 -9.53 -4.62 24.15
CA LYS A 260 -9.93 -4.08 25.45
C LYS A 260 -11.42 -3.87 25.53
#